data_7f130a98e5d70408f212f00849c619b8
#
_entry.id   7f130a98e5d70408f212f00849c619b8
#
_cell.length_a   1.000
_cell.length_b   1.000
_cell.length_c   1.000
_cell.angle_alpha   90.00
_cell.angle_beta   90.00
_cell.angle_gamma   90.00
#
_symmetry.space_group_name_H-M   'P 1'
#
loop_
_entity.id
_entity.type
_entity.pdbx_description
1 polymer ?
#
loop_
_entity_poly.entity_id
_entity_poly.type
_entity_poly.pdbx_seq_one_letter_code
_entity_poly.pdbx_strand_id
1 'polypeptide(L)'
;HLLSRRQRQMCIRDRTWTGWLKERGITVVHIVSSSRFAVKCEEAGVDAVVAEGFEAGGHNGREETTTFCLIPAVREATTLPLIAAGGIATGEGILAAMVLGAEGVQIGTRFALTDESSASPLFKEYCLSLGEGDTKLLLKKLAPTRLVKNSFREAVEKAEDSGASMEELRTLLGRGRAKKGIFEGDLEEGELEIGQVSSIISRQQPVAEVMKELVEACQRAAKKDYL
;
A
#
# COMPACT_ATOMS: atom_id res chain seq x y z
N HIS A 1 13.22 15.09 6.09
CA HIS A 1 11.96 15.53 6.75
C HIS A 1 10.74 15.64 5.82
N LEU A 2 10.89 15.49 4.51
CA LEU A 2 9.80 15.58 3.53
C LEU A 2 9.14 14.22 3.20
N LEU A 3 9.81 13.11 3.44
CA LEU A 3 9.35 11.77 3.05
C LEU A 3 8.24 11.21 3.96
N SER A 4 8.18 11.57 5.25
CA SER A 4 7.18 11.05 6.19
C SER A 4 5.81 11.74 6.11
N ARG A 5 5.68 12.82 5.32
CA ARG A 5 4.41 13.54 5.14
C ARG A 5 3.61 13.12 3.92
N ARG A 6 4.15 12.21 3.08
CA ARG A 6 3.56 11.86 1.79
C ARG A 6 2.22 11.11 1.87
N GLN A 7 1.91 10.40 2.94
CA GLN A 7 0.74 9.52 2.99
C GLN A 7 -0.46 10.03 3.79
N ARG A 8 -0.37 11.13 4.53
CA ARG A 8 -1.41 11.48 5.50
C ARG A 8 -2.49 12.43 5.03
N GLN A 9 -2.58 12.75 3.75
CA GLN A 9 -3.49 13.80 3.31
C GLN A 9 -4.23 13.45 2.03
N MET A 10 -5.15 12.49 2.14
CA MET A 10 -6.08 12.23 1.07
C MET A 10 -6.99 13.45 0.84
N CYS A 11 -7.00 13.95 -0.37
CA CYS A 11 -8.01 14.73 -1.05
C CYS A 11 -8.26 16.20 -0.70
N ILE A 12 -8.10 16.71 0.51
CA ILE A 12 -8.44 18.11 0.83
C ILE A 12 -7.29 19.07 0.50
N ARG A 13 -6.03 18.58 0.53
CA ARG A 13 -4.84 19.41 0.26
C ARG A 13 -4.35 19.35 -1.19
N ASP A 14 -4.92 18.49 -2.02
CA ASP A 14 -4.49 18.29 -3.40
C ASP A 14 -4.64 19.55 -4.23
N ARG A 15 -5.78 20.23 -4.14
CA ARG A 15 -6.01 21.51 -4.84
C ARG A 15 -4.98 22.58 -4.47
N THR A 16 -4.47 22.56 -3.24
CA THR A 16 -3.51 23.58 -2.77
C THR A 16 -2.10 23.32 -3.31
N TRP A 17 -1.67 22.06 -3.36
CA TRP A 17 -0.29 21.73 -3.69
C TRP A 17 -0.10 21.32 -5.14
N THR A 18 -1.08 20.73 -5.80
CA THR A 18 -0.95 20.27 -7.19
C THR A 18 -0.60 21.43 -8.11
N GLY A 19 -1.36 22.52 -8.09
CA GLY A 19 -1.09 23.71 -8.92
C GLY A 19 0.33 24.24 -8.68
N TRP A 20 0.71 24.43 -7.41
CA TRP A 20 2.03 24.92 -7.03
C TRP A 20 3.18 24.02 -7.49
N LEU A 21 3.01 22.71 -7.44
CA LEU A 21 4.01 21.73 -7.94
C LEU A 21 4.10 21.76 -9.46
N LYS A 22 2.96 21.80 -10.15
CA LYS A 22 2.90 21.82 -11.62
C LYS A 22 3.47 23.09 -12.22
N GLU A 23 3.26 24.26 -11.60
CA GLU A 23 3.91 25.52 -12.00
C GLU A 23 5.44 25.44 -11.96
N ARG A 24 6.01 24.47 -11.24
CA ARG A 24 7.44 24.20 -11.15
C ARG A 24 7.90 23.02 -12.01
N GLY A 25 7.07 22.57 -12.93
CA GLY A 25 7.36 21.45 -13.82
C GLY A 25 7.46 20.09 -13.13
N ILE A 26 6.87 19.95 -11.93
CA ILE A 26 6.89 18.69 -11.17
C ILE A 26 5.67 17.85 -11.55
N THR A 27 5.91 16.62 -12.01
CA THR A 27 4.85 15.63 -12.26
C THR A 27 4.21 15.21 -10.93
N VAL A 28 2.88 15.29 -10.87
CA VAL A 28 2.10 14.98 -9.67
C VAL A 28 1.31 13.70 -9.89
N VAL A 29 1.64 12.67 -9.12
CA VAL A 29 0.92 11.40 -9.11
C VAL A 29 0.28 11.21 -7.74
N HIS A 30 -1.04 10.93 -7.70
CA HIS A 30 -1.79 10.84 -6.46
C HIS A 30 -2.32 9.43 -6.19
N ILE A 31 -2.26 8.99 -4.93
CA ILE A 31 -2.81 7.70 -4.51
C ILE A 31 -4.28 7.88 -4.12
N VAL A 32 -5.14 7.02 -4.65
CA VAL A 32 -6.59 7.02 -4.40
C VAL A 32 -7.08 5.63 -3.99
N SER A 33 -8.09 5.60 -3.11
CA SER A 33 -8.73 4.36 -2.64
C SER A 33 -10.14 4.16 -3.21
N SER A 34 -10.62 5.10 -4.04
CA SER A 34 -11.94 4.99 -4.68
C SER A 34 -12.01 5.79 -5.97
N SER A 35 -12.97 5.44 -6.85
CA SER A 35 -13.28 6.16 -8.08
C SER A 35 -13.64 7.63 -7.81
N ARG A 36 -14.39 7.90 -6.74
CA ARG A 36 -14.72 9.27 -6.32
C ARG A 36 -13.49 10.13 -6.06
N PHE A 37 -12.42 9.55 -5.49
CA PHE A 37 -11.18 10.26 -5.26
C PHE A 37 -10.39 10.45 -6.54
N ALA A 38 -10.43 9.50 -7.47
CA ALA A 38 -9.81 9.65 -8.78
C ALA A 38 -10.38 10.86 -9.54
N VAL A 39 -11.70 11.01 -9.60
CA VAL A 39 -12.35 12.19 -10.20
C VAL A 39 -11.88 13.50 -9.56
N LYS A 40 -11.80 13.55 -8.23
CA LYS A 40 -11.30 14.76 -7.54
C LYS A 40 -9.84 15.07 -7.84
N CYS A 41 -9.01 14.05 -8.02
CA CYS A 41 -7.61 14.22 -8.40
C CYS A 41 -7.50 14.75 -9.85
N GLU A 42 -8.30 14.23 -10.77
CA GLU A 42 -8.40 14.73 -12.15
C GLU A 42 -8.83 16.19 -12.18
N GLU A 43 -9.89 16.57 -11.43
CA GLU A 43 -10.32 17.96 -11.26
C GLU A 43 -9.24 18.86 -10.66
N ALA A 44 -8.37 18.32 -9.81
CA ALA A 44 -7.24 19.04 -9.23
C ALA A 44 -6.04 19.17 -10.18
N GLY A 45 -6.07 18.51 -11.36
CA GLY A 45 -5.07 18.59 -12.40
C GLY A 45 -3.82 17.75 -12.16
N VAL A 46 -3.90 16.61 -11.45
CA VAL A 46 -2.79 15.67 -11.32
C VAL A 46 -2.47 15.01 -12.66
N ASP A 47 -1.26 14.48 -12.81
CA ASP A 47 -0.78 13.89 -14.07
C ASP A 47 -1.12 12.40 -14.18
N ALA A 48 -1.29 11.71 -13.06
CA ALA A 48 -1.67 10.30 -12.99
C ALA A 48 -2.27 9.96 -11.63
N VAL A 49 -2.95 8.82 -11.53
CA VAL A 49 -3.46 8.28 -10.26
C VAL A 49 -2.94 6.88 -10.00
N VAL A 50 -2.68 6.58 -8.72
CA VAL A 50 -2.41 5.23 -8.23
C VAL A 50 -3.64 4.75 -7.50
N ALA A 51 -4.36 3.78 -8.04
CA ALA A 51 -5.48 3.15 -7.34
C ALA A 51 -4.95 2.03 -6.43
N GLU A 52 -5.03 2.25 -5.13
CA GLU A 52 -4.49 1.34 -4.13
C GLU A 52 -5.60 0.55 -3.44
N GLY A 53 -5.61 -0.75 -3.71
CA GLY A 53 -6.54 -1.70 -3.10
C GLY A 53 -6.22 -1.98 -1.64
N PHE A 54 -7.23 -2.46 -0.94
CA PHE A 54 -7.20 -2.67 0.52
C PHE A 54 -6.24 -3.78 0.97
N GLU A 55 -5.66 -4.55 0.07
CA GLU A 55 -4.62 -5.55 0.32
C GLU A 55 -3.26 -4.92 0.67
N ALA A 56 -3.11 -3.61 0.44
CA ALA A 56 -1.88 -2.88 0.73
C ALA A 56 -1.54 -2.88 2.23
N GLY A 57 -0.25 -2.83 2.56
CA GLY A 57 0.24 -2.63 3.92
C GLY A 57 0.12 -1.18 4.37
N GLY A 58 0.03 -0.96 5.67
CA GLY A 58 -0.08 0.38 6.23
C GLY A 58 -1.45 1.02 6.03
N HIS A 59 -1.46 2.33 5.81
CA HIS A 59 -2.69 3.11 5.69
C HIS A 59 -3.50 2.74 4.45
N ASN A 60 -4.80 2.54 4.64
CA ASN A 60 -5.74 2.11 3.62
C ASN A 60 -6.95 3.04 3.49
N GLY A 61 -7.69 2.90 2.39
CA GLY A 61 -9.01 3.52 2.23
C GLY A 61 -10.04 2.96 3.22
N ARG A 62 -11.08 3.76 3.47
CA ARG A 62 -12.17 3.38 4.38
C ARG A 62 -13.16 2.40 3.75
N GLU A 63 -13.21 2.36 2.43
CA GLU A 63 -14.13 1.58 1.63
C GLU A 63 -13.75 0.09 1.58
N GLU A 64 -12.52 -0.26 1.98
CA GLU A 64 -11.98 -1.63 1.96
C GLU A 64 -12.15 -2.31 0.59
N THR A 65 -12.04 -1.51 -0.49
CA THR A 65 -12.20 -2.03 -1.85
C THR A 65 -10.94 -2.78 -2.27
N THR A 66 -11.10 -4.02 -2.70
CA THR A 66 -9.99 -4.85 -3.19
C THR A 66 -9.44 -4.31 -4.52
N THR A 67 -8.18 -4.59 -4.81
CA THR A 67 -7.54 -4.20 -6.07
C THR A 67 -8.33 -4.65 -7.29
N PHE A 68 -8.90 -5.87 -7.25
CA PHE A 68 -9.66 -6.44 -8.35
C PHE A 68 -10.97 -5.68 -8.67
N CYS A 69 -11.59 -5.07 -7.66
CA CYS A 69 -12.78 -4.23 -7.83
C CYS A 69 -12.43 -2.76 -8.07
N LEU A 70 -11.35 -2.28 -7.45
CA LEU A 70 -10.99 -0.87 -7.48
C LEU A 70 -10.48 -0.41 -8.85
N ILE A 71 -9.59 -1.22 -9.47
CA ILE A 71 -8.96 -0.82 -10.73
C ILE A 71 -9.98 -0.54 -11.83
N PRO A 72 -10.91 -1.46 -12.17
CA PRO A 72 -11.91 -1.18 -13.20
C PRO A 72 -12.83 -0.01 -12.83
N ALA A 73 -13.23 0.13 -11.56
CA ALA A 73 -14.06 1.25 -11.11
C ALA A 73 -13.36 2.60 -11.26
N VAL A 74 -12.05 2.67 -11.00
CA VAL A 74 -11.26 3.88 -11.21
C VAL A 74 -11.05 4.13 -12.71
N ARG A 75 -10.78 3.09 -13.51
CA ARG A 75 -10.63 3.22 -14.96
C ARG A 75 -11.86 3.80 -15.64
N GLU A 76 -13.06 3.40 -15.21
CA GLU A 76 -14.32 3.97 -15.73
C GLU A 76 -14.51 5.43 -15.33
N ALA A 77 -13.95 5.85 -14.20
CA ALA A 77 -14.21 7.18 -13.61
C ALA A 77 -13.23 8.27 -14.05
N THR A 78 -12.06 7.93 -14.63
CA THR A 78 -11.02 8.90 -15.02
C THR A 78 -10.33 8.50 -16.30
N THR A 79 -9.86 9.50 -17.06
CA THR A 79 -9.04 9.30 -18.26
C THR A 79 -7.54 9.39 -17.99
N LEU A 80 -7.14 9.75 -16.78
CA LEU A 80 -5.75 9.86 -16.38
C LEU A 80 -5.00 8.52 -16.50
N PRO A 81 -3.68 8.55 -16.73
CA PRO A 81 -2.85 7.36 -16.57
C PRO A 81 -3.10 6.70 -15.21
N LEU A 82 -3.41 5.40 -15.23
CA LEU A 82 -3.80 4.62 -14.07
C LEU A 82 -2.73 3.61 -13.68
N ILE A 83 -2.26 3.69 -12.45
CA ILE A 83 -1.32 2.76 -11.84
C ILE A 83 -2.05 1.94 -10.78
N ALA A 84 -1.94 0.62 -10.82
CA ALA A 84 -2.52 -0.26 -9.81
C ALA A 84 -1.54 -0.47 -8.64
N ALA A 85 -2.06 -0.45 -7.41
CA ALA A 85 -1.31 -0.77 -6.20
C ALA A 85 -2.15 -1.62 -5.23
N GLY A 86 -1.47 -2.29 -4.30
CA GLY A 86 -2.11 -3.23 -3.38
C GLY A 86 -2.28 -4.62 -4.00
N GLY A 87 -1.99 -5.67 -3.25
CA GLY A 87 -2.20 -7.05 -3.68
C GLY A 87 -1.30 -7.56 -4.82
N ILE A 88 -0.31 -6.81 -5.27
CA ILE A 88 0.53 -7.16 -6.43
C ILE A 88 1.94 -7.52 -5.97
N ALA A 89 2.37 -8.77 -6.24
CA ALA A 89 3.72 -9.26 -5.92
C ALA A 89 4.30 -10.21 -6.97
N THR A 90 3.57 -10.54 -8.03
CA THR A 90 3.96 -11.48 -9.07
C THR A 90 3.76 -10.88 -10.47
N GLY A 91 4.40 -11.49 -11.48
CA GLY A 91 4.20 -11.07 -12.88
C GLY A 91 2.79 -11.32 -13.38
N GLU A 92 2.13 -12.39 -12.91
CA GLU A 92 0.72 -12.68 -13.18
C GLU A 92 -0.19 -11.60 -12.58
N GLY A 93 0.13 -11.11 -11.35
CA GLY A 93 -0.58 -10.00 -10.72
C GLY A 93 -0.42 -8.69 -11.50
N ILE A 94 0.76 -8.44 -12.08
CA ILE A 94 0.99 -7.29 -12.98
C ILE A 94 0.08 -7.39 -14.20
N LEU A 95 0.09 -8.54 -14.88
CA LEU A 95 -0.76 -8.76 -16.06
C LEU A 95 -2.24 -8.60 -15.73
N ALA A 96 -2.70 -9.18 -14.63
CA ALA A 96 -4.09 -9.05 -14.17
C ALA A 96 -4.48 -7.57 -13.95
N ALA A 97 -3.63 -6.78 -13.32
CA ALA A 97 -3.86 -5.35 -13.13
C ALA A 97 -3.97 -4.60 -14.47
N MET A 98 -3.11 -4.93 -15.44
CA MET A 98 -3.16 -4.35 -16.79
C MET A 98 -4.44 -4.74 -17.54
N VAL A 99 -4.88 -6.01 -17.45
CA VAL A 99 -6.15 -6.47 -18.02
C VAL A 99 -7.35 -5.74 -17.42
N LEU A 100 -7.29 -5.39 -16.13
CA LEU A 100 -8.32 -4.62 -15.45
C LEU A 100 -8.32 -3.12 -15.82
N GLY A 101 -7.33 -2.66 -16.61
CA GLY A 101 -7.28 -1.28 -17.14
C GLY A 101 -6.17 -0.39 -16.56
N ALA A 102 -5.26 -0.94 -15.77
CA ALA A 102 -4.07 -0.20 -15.34
C ALA A 102 -3.01 -0.15 -16.46
N GLU A 103 -2.23 0.93 -16.51
CA GLU A 103 -1.12 1.13 -17.44
C GLU A 103 0.25 0.84 -16.80
N GLY A 104 0.26 0.65 -15.48
CA GLY A 104 1.43 0.32 -14.69
C GLY A 104 1.05 -0.17 -13.31
N VAL A 105 2.07 -0.55 -12.51
CA VAL A 105 1.87 -1.02 -11.15
C VAL A 105 2.84 -0.35 -10.17
N GLN A 106 2.37 -0.15 -8.93
CA GLN A 106 3.19 0.24 -7.79
C GLN A 106 3.22 -0.94 -6.80
N ILE A 107 4.40 -1.44 -6.52
CA ILE A 107 4.62 -2.61 -5.67
C ILE A 107 5.38 -2.17 -4.42
N GLY A 108 4.76 -2.29 -3.23
CA GLY A 108 5.39 -1.94 -1.95
C GLY A 108 6.03 -3.15 -1.27
N THR A 109 5.22 -4.10 -0.83
CA THR A 109 5.62 -5.24 0.01
C THR A 109 6.78 -6.03 -0.57
N ARG A 110 6.74 -6.39 -1.85
CA ARG A 110 7.80 -7.16 -2.51
C ARG A 110 9.16 -6.44 -2.43
N PHE A 111 9.16 -5.10 -2.63
CA PHE A 111 10.38 -4.30 -2.58
C PHE A 111 10.79 -3.93 -1.15
N ALA A 112 9.86 -3.83 -0.20
CA ALA A 112 10.18 -3.66 1.22
C ALA A 112 10.98 -4.83 1.79
N LEU A 113 10.84 -6.02 1.20
CA LEU A 113 11.53 -7.26 1.60
C LEU A 113 12.78 -7.57 0.76
N THR A 114 13.31 -6.62 -0.01
CA THR A 114 14.57 -6.78 -0.78
C THR A 114 15.81 -6.53 0.09
N ASP A 115 16.97 -6.95 -0.43
CA ASP A 115 18.27 -6.75 0.23
C ASP A 115 18.56 -5.27 0.45
N GLU A 116 18.28 -4.44 -0.57
CA GLU A 116 18.57 -3.00 -0.57
C GLU A 116 17.57 -2.16 0.21
N SER A 117 16.44 -2.73 0.63
CA SER A 117 15.47 -2.03 1.47
C SER A 117 16.09 -1.65 2.82
N SER A 118 15.82 -0.42 3.27
CA SER A 118 16.27 0.10 4.56
C SER A 118 15.51 -0.47 5.77
N ALA A 119 14.52 -1.34 5.55
CA ALA A 119 13.83 -2.04 6.63
C ALA A 119 14.81 -2.93 7.42
N SER A 120 14.57 -3.04 8.73
CA SER A 120 15.38 -3.89 9.63
C SER A 120 15.42 -5.35 9.13
N PRO A 121 16.55 -6.03 9.22
CA PRO A 121 16.64 -7.47 8.95
C PRO A 121 15.62 -8.29 9.75
N LEU A 122 15.39 -7.96 11.01
CA LEU A 122 14.41 -8.64 11.86
C LEU A 122 12.98 -8.47 11.31
N PHE A 123 12.62 -7.27 10.86
CA PHE A 123 11.32 -7.03 10.23
C PHE A 123 11.16 -7.82 8.93
N LYS A 124 12.19 -7.86 8.08
CA LYS A 124 12.17 -8.61 6.82
C LYS A 124 11.99 -10.10 7.07
N GLU A 125 12.79 -10.67 7.97
CA GLU A 125 12.74 -12.10 8.35
C GLU A 125 11.35 -12.46 8.90
N TYR A 126 10.81 -11.63 9.79
CA TYR A 126 9.45 -11.81 10.34
C TYR A 126 8.40 -11.78 9.24
N CYS A 127 8.44 -10.79 8.34
CA CYS A 127 7.49 -10.68 7.24
C CYS A 127 7.56 -11.85 6.24
N LEU A 128 8.73 -12.46 6.04
CA LEU A 128 8.91 -13.65 5.20
C LEU A 128 8.36 -14.95 5.84
N SER A 129 8.11 -14.93 7.16
CA SER A 129 7.50 -16.05 7.87
C SER A 129 5.97 -16.00 7.91
N LEU A 130 5.36 -14.91 7.41
CA LEU A 130 3.91 -14.71 7.48
C LEU A 130 3.16 -15.61 6.51
N GLY A 131 2.02 -16.13 7.00
CA GLY A 131 1.05 -16.87 6.21
C GLY A 131 -0.21 -16.06 5.89
N GLU A 132 -1.19 -16.74 5.31
CA GLU A 132 -2.51 -16.18 5.06
C GLU A 132 -3.19 -15.80 6.38
N GLY A 133 -3.81 -14.60 6.42
CA GLY A 133 -4.52 -14.10 7.59
C GLY A 133 -3.65 -13.43 8.67
N ASP A 134 -2.32 -13.43 8.54
CA ASP A 134 -1.42 -12.83 9.54
C ASP A 134 -1.43 -11.29 9.53
N THR A 135 -2.05 -10.68 8.53
CA THR A 135 -2.29 -9.22 8.51
C THR A 135 -3.77 -8.90 8.76
N LYS A 136 -4.05 -7.82 9.47
CA LYS A 136 -5.43 -7.35 9.76
C LYS A 136 -5.53 -5.85 9.60
N LEU A 137 -6.65 -5.36 9.06
CA LEU A 137 -6.96 -3.93 8.96
C LEU A 137 -7.64 -3.49 10.26
N LEU A 138 -6.98 -2.58 10.97
CA LEU A 138 -7.39 -2.03 12.27
C LEU A 138 -7.35 -0.50 12.23
N LEU A 139 -7.53 0.15 13.37
CA LEU A 139 -7.51 1.62 13.54
C LEU A 139 -8.54 2.34 12.64
N LYS A 140 -9.66 1.69 12.34
CA LYS A 140 -10.69 2.19 11.41
C LYS A 140 -11.33 3.50 11.86
N LYS A 141 -11.39 3.77 13.17
CA LYS A 141 -11.87 5.04 13.73
C LYS A 141 -10.88 6.20 13.48
N LEU A 142 -9.59 5.91 13.35
CA LEU A 142 -8.53 6.89 13.06
C LEU A 142 -8.24 6.99 11.55
N ALA A 143 -7.36 6.11 11.10
CA ALA A 143 -7.05 5.87 9.70
C ALA A 143 -6.85 4.36 9.55
N PRO A 144 -7.66 3.66 8.73
CA PRO A 144 -7.53 2.22 8.58
C PRO A 144 -6.08 1.86 8.25
N THR A 145 -5.48 0.96 9.01
CA THR A 145 -4.07 0.58 8.86
C THR A 145 -3.95 -0.93 8.89
N ARG A 146 -3.28 -1.51 7.90
CA ARG A 146 -3.00 -2.95 7.87
C ARG A 146 -1.75 -3.25 8.65
N LEU A 147 -1.93 -4.03 9.71
CA LEU A 147 -0.90 -4.41 10.68
C LEU A 147 -0.64 -5.92 10.65
N VAL A 148 0.61 -6.29 10.91
CA VAL A 148 1.04 -7.66 11.15
C VAL A 148 0.75 -8.04 12.61
N LYS A 149 0.63 -9.34 12.88
CA LYS A 149 0.42 -9.86 14.24
C LYS A 149 1.65 -9.57 15.13
N ASN A 150 1.42 -8.93 16.27
CA ASN A 150 2.36 -8.73 17.38
C ASN A 150 1.61 -8.21 18.61
N SER A 151 2.33 -7.99 19.71
CA SER A 151 1.72 -7.49 20.97
C SER A 151 1.04 -6.14 20.80
N PHE A 152 1.61 -5.24 20.00
CA PHE A 152 0.98 -3.94 19.72
C PHE A 152 -0.34 -4.09 18.95
N ARG A 153 -0.39 -4.93 17.89
CA ARG A 153 -1.63 -5.19 17.15
C ARG A 153 -2.70 -5.79 18.04
N GLU A 154 -2.36 -6.74 18.91
CA GLU A 154 -3.29 -7.36 19.84
C GLU A 154 -3.85 -6.34 20.84
N ALA A 155 -3.02 -5.40 21.31
CA ALA A 155 -3.47 -4.31 22.17
C ALA A 155 -4.45 -3.37 21.45
N VAL A 156 -4.19 -3.03 20.19
CA VAL A 156 -5.11 -2.22 19.35
C VAL A 156 -6.43 -2.95 19.13
N GLU A 157 -6.39 -4.23 18.77
CA GLU A 157 -7.56 -5.05 18.53
C GLU A 157 -8.45 -5.13 19.78
N LYS A 158 -7.85 -5.43 20.94
CA LYS A 158 -8.55 -5.45 22.23
C LYS A 158 -9.17 -4.10 22.59
N ALA A 159 -8.47 -2.99 22.30
CA ALA A 159 -9.00 -1.66 22.56
C ALA A 159 -10.21 -1.35 21.64
N GLU A 160 -10.13 -1.68 20.34
CA GLU A 160 -11.25 -1.50 19.41
C GLU A 160 -12.46 -2.36 19.80
N ASP A 161 -12.26 -3.61 20.15
CA ASP A 161 -13.31 -4.55 20.60
C ASP A 161 -13.98 -4.08 21.89
N SER A 162 -13.23 -3.42 22.79
CA SER A 162 -13.74 -2.80 24.01
C SER A 162 -14.42 -1.45 23.76
N GLY A 163 -14.52 -0.99 22.52
CA GLY A 163 -15.20 0.24 22.16
C GLY A 163 -14.38 1.52 22.36
N ALA A 164 -13.05 1.43 22.48
CA ALA A 164 -12.17 2.56 22.71
C ALA A 164 -12.48 3.78 21.83
N SER A 165 -12.39 4.95 22.41
CA SER A 165 -12.55 6.24 21.74
C SER A 165 -11.38 6.53 20.79
N MET A 166 -11.58 7.52 19.91
CA MET A 166 -10.48 7.99 19.04
C MET A 166 -9.28 8.50 19.82
N GLU A 167 -9.49 9.10 20.99
CA GLU A 167 -8.42 9.66 21.82
C GLU A 167 -7.60 8.55 22.48
N GLU A 168 -8.27 7.53 23.01
CA GLU A 168 -7.60 6.35 23.57
C GLU A 168 -6.78 5.61 22.50
N LEU A 169 -7.34 5.41 21.29
CA LEU A 169 -6.60 4.80 20.19
C LEU A 169 -5.39 5.66 19.74
N ARG A 170 -5.51 7.00 19.72
CA ARG A 170 -4.37 7.90 19.43
C ARG A 170 -3.29 7.80 20.49
N THR A 171 -3.67 7.70 21.75
CA THR A 171 -2.75 7.54 22.88
C THR A 171 -2.03 6.21 22.79
N LEU A 172 -2.76 5.11 22.51
CA LEU A 172 -2.19 3.79 22.31
C LEU A 172 -1.23 3.74 21.12
N LEU A 173 -1.60 4.33 19.96
CA LEU A 173 -0.76 4.40 18.78
C LEU A 173 0.53 5.19 19.05
N GLY A 174 0.45 6.30 19.77
CA GLY A 174 1.60 7.15 20.07
C GLY A 174 2.23 7.76 18.82
N ARG A 175 3.56 7.96 18.88
CA ARG A 175 4.34 8.52 17.75
C ARG A 175 5.54 7.65 17.42
N GLY A 176 5.79 7.46 16.12
CA GLY A 176 7.00 6.82 15.63
C GLY A 176 7.02 5.30 15.73
N ARG A 177 5.90 4.63 16.04
CA ARG A 177 5.82 3.17 16.16
C ARG A 177 6.19 2.45 14.87
N ALA A 178 5.77 2.96 13.71
CA ALA A 178 6.16 2.37 12.42
C ALA A 178 7.69 2.43 12.21
N LYS A 179 8.32 3.56 12.60
CA LYS A 179 9.80 3.66 12.58
C LYS A 179 10.42 2.61 13.50
N LYS A 180 9.92 2.51 14.73
CA LYS A 180 10.39 1.56 15.73
C LYS A 180 10.31 0.11 15.24
N GLY A 181 9.18 -0.29 14.65
CA GLY A 181 8.96 -1.64 14.13
C GLY A 181 9.74 -1.92 12.85
N ILE A 182 9.53 -1.11 11.82
CA ILE A 182 10.03 -1.40 10.47
C ILE A 182 11.55 -1.16 10.36
N PHE A 183 12.06 -0.07 10.95
CA PHE A 183 13.46 0.32 10.76
C PHE A 183 14.37 -0.02 11.95
N GLU A 184 13.83 -0.01 13.18
CA GLU A 184 14.60 -0.32 14.39
C GLU A 184 14.46 -1.80 14.82
N GLY A 185 13.49 -2.53 14.25
CA GLY A 185 13.32 -3.97 14.43
C GLY A 185 12.63 -4.39 15.73
N ASP A 186 11.89 -3.47 16.37
CA ASP A 186 11.05 -3.84 17.50
C ASP A 186 9.79 -4.56 17.03
N LEU A 187 9.84 -5.88 17.03
CA LEU A 187 8.75 -6.73 16.55
C LEU A 187 7.57 -6.81 17.53
N GLU A 188 7.74 -6.47 18.79
CA GLU A 188 6.71 -6.56 19.82
C GLU A 188 5.84 -5.31 19.91
N GLU A 189 6.50 -4.14 20.10
CA GLU A 189 5.85 -2.87 20.35
C GLU A 189 5.79 -1.97 19.10
N GLY A 190 6.45 -2.37 18.02
CA GLY A 190 6.46 -1.64 16.76
C GLY A 190 5.12 -1.75 16.01
N GLU A 191 4.78 -0.73 15.24
CA GLU A 191 3.71 -0.78 14.24
C GLU A 191 4.28 -1.43 12.97
N LEU A 192 3.98 -2.73 12.78
CA LEU A 192 4.51 -3.52 11.67
C LEU A 192 3.52 -3.47 10.50
N GLU A 193 3.86 -2.70 9.47
CA GLU A 193 3.00 -2.48 8.30
C GLU A 193 3.53 -3.28 7.10
N ILE A 194 2.75 -4.22 6.60
CA ILE A 194 3.04 -4.96 5.37
C ILE A 194 1.73 -5.39 4.69
N GLY A 195 1.73 -5.57 3.37
CA GLY A 195 0.56 -6.00 2.61
C GLY A 195 0.27 -7.49 2.71
N GLN A 196 -0.96 -7.89 2.36
CA GLN A 196 -1.39 -9.29 2.38
C GLN A 196 -0.53 -10.21 1.52
N VAL A 197 0.07 -9.69 0.45
CA VAL A 197 0.97 -10.45 -0.44
C VAL A 197 2.26 -10.91 0.24
N SER A 198 2.57 -10.49 1.47
CA SER A 198 3.68 -11.06 2.24
C SER A 198 3.56 -12.57 2.37
N SER A 199 2.35 -13.11 2.48
CA SER A 199 2.08 -14.55 2.59
C SER A 199 2.55 -15.41 1.39
N ILE A 200 2.81 -14.77 0.24
CA ILE A 200 3.30 -15.46 -0.97
C ILE A 200 4.75 -15.11 -1.32
N ILE A 201 5.43 -14.35 -0.47
CA ILE A 201 6.83 -13.97 -0.64
C ILE A 201 7.66 -14.83 0.33
N SER A 202 8.40 -15.80 -0.19
CA SER A 202 9.09 -16.81 0.61
C SER A 202 10.58 -16.56 0.82
N ARG A 203 11.16 -15.56 0.15
CA ARG A 203 12.61 -15.29 0.22
C ARG A 203 12.94 -13.82 0.01
N GLN A 204 13.99 -13.38 0.67
CA GLN A 204 14.65 -12.11 0.42
C GLN A 204 15.53 -12.22 -0.83
N GLN A 205 15.57 -11.19 -1.65
CA GLN A 205 16.32 -11.15 -2.90
C GLN A 205 16.80 -9.72 -3.21
N PRO A 206 17.87 -9.56 -4.00
CA PRO A 206 18.22 -8.27 -4.56
C PRO A 206 17.12 -7.70 -5.47
N VAL A 207 16.97 -6.38 -5.50
CA VAL A 207 16.01 -5.68 -6.37
C VAL A 207 16.13 -6.11 -7.83
N ALA A 208 17.35 -6.29 -8.33
CA ALA A 208 17.58 -6.68 -9.71
C ALA A 208 16.96 -8.06 -10.04
N GLU A 209 17.04 -9.02 -9.12
CA GLU A 209 16.41 -10.33 -9.29
C GLU A 209 14.89 -10.23 -9.23
N VAL A 210 14.34 -9.48 -8.27
CA VAL A 210 12.90 -9.23 -8.16
C VAL A 210 12.36 -8.60 -9.45
N MET A 211 13.01 -7.58 -9.97
CA MET A 211 12.62 -6.94 -11.24
C MET A 211 12.63 -7.91 -12.40
N LYS A 212 13.70 -8.71 -12.53
CA LYS A 212 13.80 -9.73 -13.58
C LYS A 212 12.68 -10.75 -13.47
N GLU A 213 12.44 -11.30 -12.29
CA GLU A 213 11.36 -12.27 -12.05
C GLU A 213 9.98 -11.71 -12.42
N LEU A 214 9.67 -10.50 -11.97
CA LEU A 214 8.39 -9.86 -12.25
C LEU A 214 8.16 -9.63 -13.74
N VAL A 215 9.17 -9.11 -14.46
CA VAL A 215 9.07 -8.82 -15.90
C VAL A 215 8.94 -10.13 -16.69
N GLU A 216 9.81 -11.11 -16.42
CA GLU A 216 9.79 -12.40 -17.13
C GLU A 216 8.50 -13.17 -16.87
N ALA A 217 7.99 -13.18 -15.61
CA ALA A 217 6.73 -13.84 -15.28
C ALA A 217 5.54 -13.16 -15.95
N CYS A 218 5.51 -11.82 -15.97
CA CYS A 218 4.48 -11.07 -16.68
C CYS A 218 4.49 -11.39 -18.19
N GLN A 219 5.66 -11.40 -18.82
CA GLN A 219 5.81 -11.74 -20.23
C GLN A 219 5.42 -13.19 -20.55
N ARG A 220 5.75 -14.13 -19.66
CA ARG A 220 5.31 -15.53 -19.80
C ARG A 220 3.79 -15.68 -19.66
N ALA A 221 3.22 -14.99 -18.67
CA ALA A 221 1.76 -15.01 -18.48
C ALA A 221 1.02 -14.42 -19.69
N ALA A 222 1.50 -13.31 -20.25
CA ALA A 222 0.89 -12.67 -21.41
C ALA A 222 0.90 -13.53 -22.70
N LYS A 223 1.75 -14.57 -22.75
CA LYS A 223 1.83 -15.50 -23.90
C LYS A 223 0.97 -16.75 -23.72
N LYS A 224 0.37 -16.96 -22.55
CA LYS A 224 -0.50 -18.10 -22.33
C LYS A 224 -1.84 -17.88 -23.04
N ASP A 225 -2.35 -18.95 -23.66
CA ASP A 225 -3.74 -19.00 -24.12
C ASP A 225 -4.61 -19.30 -22.88
N TYR A 226 -5.47 -18.36 -22.55
CA TYR A 226 -6.37 -18.49 -21.40
C TYR A 226 -7.82 -18.81 -21.79
N LEU A 227 -8.13 -18.95 -23.12
CA LEU A 227 -9.48 -19.18 -23.63
C LEU A 227 -9.57 -20.42 -24.51
#